data_fc4376229332f4432501c01da838a6d3
#
_entry.id   fc4376229332f4432501c01da838a6d3
#
_cell.length_a   1.000
_cell.length_b   1.000
_cell.length_c   1.000
_cell.angle_alpha   90.00
_cell.angle_beta   90.00
_cell.angle_gamma   90.00
#
_symmetry.space_group_name_H-M   'P 1'
#
loop_
_entity.id
_entity.type
_entity.pdbx_description
1 polymer ?
#
loop_
_entity_poly.entity_id
_entity_poly.type
_entity_poly.pdbx_seq_one_letter_code
_entity_poly.pdbx_strand_id
1 'polypeptide(L)'
;MSRNQFWEKHRESISEKIFELWKHPELPMMEYESSEILCQWLENEGFTVERELCGMPTAFRATYGSGRPAIGIIAEYDGMDGLSNDAVPYRRPLGQRAGHGCLHCHIGGANTGAAIAVKDYLQSSGLPGTVVVVGCPGEEILYGKIALLGEGGFDGLDVLLTCHVDYQNAAVSQPTLSSFNGEFCFGGISSHTGAARAHNALDGVELSVQAVERMRAHQFPKTSVEHVVRNGGCMPNITPDRATLWFMVRDSNYETAKRVYQYIGEVVRDCAKIAGVDVVEGFLAGTHGYLPNDTIGDLMWKNLNDVGPVCYTDEELQELSELCKNATGSGNAVSVPELTYLKGGIDPYSQDDGEASWHIPLGRLNWEIPLQLPLHNWATTAAAGMVSTRKGALMCSEAIFRTAADLLENPQLIEKAEAERVARIDGNKVAPPAYGSFDTMAKHPEIFWDGTWLEGKL
;
A
#
# COMPACT_ATOMS: atom_id res chain seq x y z
N MET A 1 30.99 17.07 5.43
CA MET A 1 29.98 17.15 4.36
C MET A 1 28.82 17.96 4.85
N SER A 2 28.18 18.78 3.99
CA SER A 2 26.85 19.32 4.31
C SER A 2 25.81 18.18 4.34
N ARG A 3 24.70 18.33 5.09
CA ARG A 3 23.65 17.29 5.13
C ARG A 3 23.22 16.83 3.74
N ASN A 4 23.02 17.74 2.81
CA ASN A 4 22.59 17.42 1.44
C ASN A 4 23.55 16.48 0.71
N GLN A 5 24.84 16.53 0.98
CA GLN A 5 25.83 15.68 0.31
C GLN A 5 25.70 14.20 0.68
N PHE A 6 25.10 13.85 1.83
CA PHE A 6 24.87 12.46 2.22
C PHE A 6 23.79 11.81 1.38
N TRP A 7 22.73 12.55 1.01
CA TRP A 7 21.68 12.03 0.14
C TRP A 7 22.05 12.15 -1.34
N GLU A 8 22.58 13.30 -1.77
CA GLU A 8 22.86 13.61 -3.18
C GLU A 8 23.78 12.56 -3.83
N LYS A 9 24.75 12.00 -3.08
CA LYS A 9 25.63 10.94 -3.61
C LYS A 9 24.88 9.64 -3.95
N HIS A 10 23.68 9.44 -3.43
CA HIS A 10 22.85 8.26 -3.69
C HIS A 10 21.74 8.51 -4.71
N ARG A 11 21.54 9.75 -5.14
CA ARG A 11 20.42 10.14 -6.01
C ARG A 11 20.31 9.29 -7.28
N GLU A 12 21.43 9.05 -7.96
CA GLU A 12 21.45 8.25 -9.18
C GLU A 12 21.12 6.78 -8.90
N SER A 13 21.76 6.18 -7.90
CA SER A 13 21.50 4.80 -7.51
C SER A 13 20.06 4.58 -7.03
N ILE A 14 19.45 5.56 -6.36
CA ILE A 14 18.03 5.52 -5.98
C ILE A 14 17.15 5.48 -7.25
N SER A 15 17.42 6.37 -8.21
CA SER A 15 16.67 6.41 -9.47
C SER A 15 16.82 5.10 -10.27
N GLU A 16 18.00 4.50 -10.27
CA GLU A 16 18.27 3.21 -10.91
C GLU A 16 17.50 2.08 -10.23
N LYS A 17 17.48 2.03 -8.89
CA LYS A 17 16.75 1.03 -8.12
C LYS A 17 15.23 1.12 -8.29
N ILE A 18 14.68 2.32 -8.35
CA ILE A 18 13.28 2.55 -8.71
C ILE A 18 12.97 1.89 -10.06
N PHE A 19 13.83 2.07 -11.07
CA PHE A 19 13.64 1.48 -12.37
C PHE A 19 13.86 -0.04 -12.39
N GLU A 20 14.78 -0.53 -11.58
CA GLU A 20 15.00 -1.96 -11.42
C GLU A 20 13.76 -2.64 -10.84
N LEU A 21 13.18 -2.10 -9.76
CA LEU A 21 11.92 -2.58 -9.20
C LEU A 21 10.76 -2.49 -10.21
N TRP A 22 10.65 -1.39 -10.96
CA TRP A 22 9.63 -1.25 -11.98
C TRP A 22 9.66 -2.36 -13.05
N LYS A 23 10.83 -2.90 -13.37
CA LYS A 23 10.97 -4.02 -14.32
C LYS A 23 10.50 -5.37 -13.77
N HIS A 24 10.39 -5.48 -12.44
CA HIS A 24 10.01 -6.70 -11.71
C HIS A 24 8.70 -6.50 -10.94
N PRO A 25 7.57 -6.16 -11.62
CA PRO A 25 6.29 -5.98 -10.95
C PRO A 25 5.74 -7.35 -10.55
N GLU A 26 5.47 -7.51 -9.26
CA GLU A 26 4.95 -8.74 -8.69
C GLU A 26 3.66 -8.46 -7.92
N LEU A 27 2.79 -9.47 -7.86
CA LEU A 27 1.52 -9.34 -7.13
C LEU A 27 1.76 -9.28 -5.62
N PRO A 28 0.82 -8.68 -4.85
CA PRO A 28 0.87 -8.68 -3.41
C PRO A 28 1.14 -10.06 -2.81
N MET A 29 2.03 -10.14 -1.84
CA MET A 29 2.52 -11.36 -1.18
C MET A 29 3.35 -12.32 -2.08
N MET A 30 3.70 -11.89 -3.30
CA MET A 30 4.52 -12.64 -4.26
C MET A 30 5.74 -11.84 -4.73
N GLU A 31 6.16 -10.83 -3.99
CA GLU A 31 7.19 -9.84 -4.35
C GLU A 31 8.61 -10.39 -4.10
N TYR A 32 8.89 -11.61 -4.57
CA TYR A 32 10.14 -12.32 -4.28
C TYR A 32 11.38 -11.63 -4.87
N GLU A 33 11.29 -11.18 -6.13
CA GLU A 33 12.40 -10.48 -6.78
C GLU A 33 12.57 -9.07 -6.24
N SER A 34 11.46 -8.35 -6.06
CA SER A 34 11.45 -6.97 -5.57
C SER A 34 12.02 -6.87 -4.15
N SER A 35 11.60 -7.75 -3.25
CA SER A 35 12.14 -7.81 -1.89
C SER A 35 13.63 -8.15 -1.87
N GLU A 36 14.06 -9.11 -2.70
CA GLU A 36 15.47 -9.52 -2.76
C GLU A 36 16.37 -8.43 -3.36
N ILE A 37 15.90 -7.68 -4.37
CA ILE A 37 16.60 -6.51 -4.91
C ILE A 37 16.89 -5.49 -3.81
N LEU A 38 15.91 -5.20 -2.96
CA LEU A 38 16.06 -4.26 -1.84
C LEU A 38 16.96 -4.83 -0.73
N CYS A 39 16.80 -6.10 -0.38
CA CYS A 39 17.63 -6.79 0.61
C CYS A 39 19.11 -6.77 0.20
N GLN A 40 19.43 -7.15 -1.03
CA GLN A 40 20.79 -7.13 -1.55
C GLN A 40 21.39 -5.72 -1.57
N TRP A 41 20.60 -4.71 -1.96
CA TRP A 41 21.07 -3.33 -1.93
C TRP A 41 21.43 -2.90 -0.51
N LEU A 42 20.57 -3.19 0.48
CA LEU A 42 20.80 -2.86 1.88
C LEU A 42 22.00 -3.62 2.48
N GLU A 43 22.18 -4.91 2.16
CA GLU A 43 23.36 -5.68 2.58
C GLU A 43 24.66 -5.10 2.01
N ASN A 44 24.67 -4.73 0.73
CA ASN A 44 25.82 -4.10 0.09
C ASN A 44 26.18 -2.74 0.73
N GLU A 45 25.17 -2.05 1.30
CA GLU A 45 25.35 -0.83 2.06
C GLU A 45 25.66 -1.05 3.55
N GLY A 46 25.77 -2.30 3.99
CA GLY A 46 26.21 -2.67 5.33
C GLY A 46 25.10 -2.76 6.37
N PHE A 47 23.86 -2.86 5.97
CA PHE A 47 22.75 -3.19 6.87
C PHE A 47 22.77 -4.68 7.23
N THR A 48 22.31 -5.00 8.43
CA THR A 48 21.96 -6.38 8.80
C THR A 48 20.53 -6.63 8.37
N VAL A 49 20.33 -7.60 7.46
CA VAL A 49 19.01 -7.89 6.86
C VAL A 49 18.45 -9.20 7.42
N GLU A 50 17.26 -9.15 7.95
CA GLU A 50 16.41 -10.26 8.32
C GLU A 50 15.34 -10.43 7.25
N ARG A 51 15.37 -11.55 6.50
CA ARG A 51 14.38 -11.92 5.48
C ARG A 51 13.26 -12.74 6.12
N GLU A 52 12.18 -12.93 5.39
CA GLU A 52 11.00 -13.69 5.84
C GLU A 52 10.52 -13.20 7.22
N LEU A 53 10.51 -11.87 7.39
CA LEU A 53 10.12 -11.23 8.64
C LEU A 53 8.75 -11.70 9.10
N CYS A 54 8.66 -12.13 10.36
CA CYS A 54 7.44 -12.71 10.93
C CYS A 54 6.89 -13.90 10.13
N GLY A 55 7.75 -14.60 9.36
CA GLY A 55 7.39 -15.72 8.50
C GLY A 55 6.77 -15.32 7.14
N MET A 56 6.62 -14.03 6.83
CA MET A 56 6.21 -13.55 5.50
C MET A 56 7.34 -13.69 4.50
N PRO A 57 7.20 -14.49 3.42
CA PRO A 57 8.30 -14.80 2.51
C PRO A 57 8.95 -13.59 1.86
N THR A 58 8.18 -12.53 1.63
CA THR A 58 8.63 -11.33 0.91
C THR A 58 8.79 -10.10 1.82
N ALA A 59 8.54 -10.23 3.14
CA ALA A 59 8.82 -9.18 4.10
C ALA A 59 10.26 -9.25 4.61
N PHE A 60 10.82 -8.10 4.95
CA PHE A 60 12.17 -8.04 5.52
C PHE A 60 12.34 -6.90 6.52
N ARG A 61 13.36 -7.00 7.36
CA ARG A 61 13.80 -5.93 8.25
C ARG A 61 15.30 -5.74 8.09
N ALA A 62 15.72 -4.54 7.69
CA ALA A 62 17.11 -4.19 7.52
C ALA A 62 17.50 -3.11 8.55
N THR A 63 18.52 -3.38 9.36
CA THR A 63 18.91 -2.56 10.50
C THR A 63 20.33 -2.06 10.37
N TYR A 64 20.57 -0.77 10.63
CA TYR A 64 21.89 -0.19 10.76
C TYR A 64 21.97 0.75 11.98
N GLY A 65 23.12 0.74 12.65
CA GLY A 65 23.36 1.54 13.85
C GLY A 65 22.97 0.82 15.14
N SER A 66 22.97 1.54 16.24
CA SER A 66 22.60 0.99 17.54
C SER A 66 22.16 2.09 18.51
N GLY A 67 21.28 1.74 19.43
CA GLY A 67 20.74 2.67 20.43
C GLY A 67 19.50 3.39 19.94
N ARG A 68 19.11 4.42 20.68
CA ARG A 68 17.93 5.23 20.42
C ARG A 68 18.31 6.63 19.92
N PRO A 69 17.43 7.26 19.11
CA PRO A 69 16.13 6.76 18.65
C PRO A 69 16.27 5.67 17.56
N ALA A 70 15.24 4.82 17.43
CA ALA A 70 15.11 3.84 16.37
C ALA A 70 14.05 4.34 15.35
N ILE A 71 14.51 4.74 14.18
CA ILE A 71 13.68 5.31 13.12
C ILE A 71 13.37 4.24 12.08
N GLY A 72 12.10 3.91 11.91
CA GLY A 72 11.62 3.02 10.87
C GLY A 72 11.28 3.78 9.58
N ILE A 73 11.70 3.24 8.45
CA ILE A 73 11.33 3.73 7.13
C ILE A 73 10.64 2.58 6.40
N ILE A 74 9.40 2.82 5.98
CA ILE A 74 8.55 1.79 5.34
C ILE A 74 8.89 1.73 3.86
N ALA A 75 9.11 0.51 3.33
CA ALA A 75 9.28 0.26 1.91
C ALA A 75 8.14 -0.63 1.39
N GLU A 76 7.50 -0.21 0.30
CA GLU A 76 6.46 -0.94 -0.42
C GLU A 76 6.97 -1.26 -1.82
N TYR A 77 6.55 -2.39 -2.40
CA TYR A 77 7.10 -2.86 -3.69
C TYR A 77 6.17 -3.80 -4.46
N ASP A 78 4.93 -3.98 -4.00
CA ASP A 78 3.93 -4.78 -4.72
C ASP A 78 3.35 -4.05 -5.93
N GLY A 79 2.84 -4.82 -6.87
CA GLY A 79 2.18 -4.36 -8.08
C GLY A 79 0.75 -4.89 -8.19
N MET A 80 0.01 -4.37 -9.15
CA MET A 80 -1.41 -4.66 -9.33
C MET A 80 -1.67 -5.60 -10.50
N ASP A 81 -2.63 -6.50 -10.34
CA ASP A 81 -3.03 -7.47 -11.37
C ASP A 81 -3.59 -6.78 -12.63
N GLY A 82 -3.22 -7.28 -13.79
CA GLY A 82 -3.76 -6.85 -15.09
C GLY A 82 -3.24 -5.49 -15.59
N LEU A 83 -2.31 -4.84 -14.89
CA LEU A 83 -1.82 -3.50 -15.23
C LEU A 83 -0.45 -3.46 -15.92
N SER A 84 0.10 -4.61 -16.37
CA SER A 84 1.36 -4.65 -17.10
C SER A 84 1.38 -3.70 -18.29
N ASN A 85 2.36 -2.81 -18.36
CA ASN A 85 2.61 -1.94 -19.51
C ASN A 85 4.07 -1.51 -19.58
N ASP A 86 4.57 -1.27 -20.80
CA ASP A 86 5.89 -0.69 -21.01
C ASP A 86 5.92 0.82 -20.70
N ALA A 87 7.09 1.36 -20.44
CA ALA A 87 7.32 2.79 -20.17
C ALA A 87 7.26 3.62 -21.47
N VAL A 88 6.10 3.60 -22.12
CA VAL A 88 5.83 4.32 -23.37
C VAL A 88 4.48 5.03 -23.27
N PRO A 89 4.26 6.14 -23.99
CA PRO A 89 3.04 6.93 -23.86
C PRO A 89 1.80 6.30 -24.50
N TYR A 90 1.81 5.01 -24.76
CA TYR A 90 0.67 4.26 -25.31
C TYR A 90 0.58 2.86 -24.70
N ARG A 91 -0.61 2.23 -24.81
CA ARG A 91 -0.83 0.92 -24.25
C ARG A 91 0.00 -0.15 -24.99
N ARG A 92 0.98 -0.73 -24.27
CA ARG A 92 1.86 -1.80 -24.73
C ARG A 92 2.14 -2.77 -23.58
N PRO A 93 1.25 -3.74 -23.33
CA PRO A 93 1.46 -4.75 -22.28
C PRO A 93 2.75 -5.55 -22.53
N LEU A 94 3.51 -5.80 -21.46
CA LEU A 94 4.76 -6.57 -21.54
C LEU A 94 4.57 -8.08 -21.37
N GLY A 95 3.33 -8.54 -21.19
CA GLY A 95 3.02 -9.95 -20.99
C GLY A 95 3.21 -10.44 -19.55
N GLN A 96 3.69 -9.59 -18.65
CA GLN A 96 3.67 -9.83 -17.20
C GLN A 96 2.24 -9.70 -16.68
N ARG A 97 1.93 -10.36 -15.57
CA ARG A 97 0.62 -10.25 -14.95
C ARG A 97 0.45 -8.94 -14.19
N ALA A 98 1.45 -8.56 -13.40
CA ALA A 98 1.42 -7.35 -12.57
C ALA A 98 1.98 -6.10 -13.25
N GLY A 99 1.65 -4.93 -12.70
CA GLY A 99 2.24 -3.64 -13.05
C GLY A 99 2.13 -2.65 -11.90
N HIS A 100 3.11 -1.73 -11.76
CA HIS A 100 3.14 -0.73 -10.69
C HIS A 100 2.18 0.44 -10.95
N GLY A 101 0.87 0.16 -10.90
CA GLY A 101 -0.19 1.16 -11.11
C GLY A 101 -0.33 2.18 -9.99
N CYS A 102 0.24 1.91 -8.82
CA CYS A 102 0.33 2.79 -7.65
C CYS A 102 1.77 3.22 -7.32
N LEU A 103 2.72 2.99 -8.21
CA LEU A 103 4.12 3.43 -8.09
C LEU A 103 4.85 2.90 -6.84
N HIS A 104 4.49 1.74 -6.27
CA HIS A 104 5.18 1.18 -5.09
C HIS A 104 6.67 0.91 -5.36
N CYS A 105 7.07 0.64 -6.60
CA CYS A 105 8.49 0.62 -6.98
C CYS A 105 9.23 1.93 -6.65
N HIS A 106 8.54 3.08 -6.71
CA HIS A 106 9.10 4.37 -6.30
C HIS A 106 9.22 4.45 -4.77
N ILE A 107 8.22 3.98 -4.02
CA ILE A 107 8.23 3.97 -2.55
C ILE A 107 9.38 3.08 -2.06
N GLY A 108 9.46 1.84 -2.56
CA GLY A 108 10.51 0.90 -2.21
C GLY A 108 11.91 1.45 -2.46
N GLY A 109 12.16 1.97 -3.66
CA GLY A 109 13.46 2.52 -4.04
C GLY A 109 13.82 3.82 -3.31
N ALA A 110 12.88 4.79 -3.25
CA ALA A 110 13.10 6.10 -2.65
C ALA A 110 13.32 6.01 -1.12
N ASN A 111 12.46 5.24 -0.43
CA ASN A 111 12.52 5.10 1.02
C ASN A 111 13.75 4.29 1.48
N THR A 112 14.09 3.23 0.75
CA THR A 112 15.34 2.49 0.99
C THR A 112 16.56 3.40 0.78
N GLY A 113 16.58 4.19 -0.29
CA GLY A 113 17.66 5.16 -0.54
C GLY A 113 17.77 6.24 0.53
N ALA A 114 16.65 6.72 1.08
CA ALA A 114 16.66 7.63 2.22
C ALA A 114 17.31 6.99 3.46
N ALA A 115 16.99 5.72 3.75
CA ALA A 115 17.61 4.98 4.85
C ALA A 115 19.12 4.81 4.69
N ILE A 116 19.59 4.54 3.46
CA ILE A 116 21.02 4.46 3.14
C ILE A 116 21.72 5.81 3.41
N ALA A 117 21.10 6.92 3.02
CA ALA A 117 21.64 8.24 3.34
C ALA A 117 21.66 8.53 4.86
N VAL A 118 20.65 8.07 5.61
CA VAL A 118 20.64 8.14 7.09
C VAL A 118 21.76 7.30 7.70
N LYS A 119 22.04 6.12 7.18
CA LYS A 119 23.17 5.28 7.59
C LYS A 119 24.49 6.04 7.46
N ASP A 120 24.73 6.66 6.31
CA ASP A 120 25.95 7.46 6.09
C ASP A 120 26.07 8.64 7.01
N TYR A 121 24.94 9.28 7.31
CA TYR A 121 24.88 10.39 8.27
C TYR A 121 25.21 9.94 9.70
N LEU A 122 24.63 8.82 10.17
CA LEU A 122 24.95 8.19 11.46
C LEU A 122 26.45 7.88 11.56
N GLN A 123 27.00 7.25 10.52
CA GLN A 123 28.42 6.88 10.47
C GLN A 123 29.35 8.09 10.54
N SER A 124 28.97 9.21 9.92
CA SER A 124 29.76 10.44 9.90
C SER A 124 29.61 11.29 11.16
N SER A 125 28.41 11.37 11.72
CA SER A 125 28.10 12.22 12.88
C SER A 125 28.51 11.61 14.20
N GLY A 126 28.59 10.27 14.28
CA GLY A 126 28.83 9.53 15.52
C GLY A 126 27.67 9.63 16.52
N LEU A 127 26.50 10.08 16.09
CA LEU A 127 25.29 10.12 16.90
C LEU A 127 24.84 8.69 17.25
N PRO A 128 24.32 8.45 18.45
CA PRO A 128 23.60 7.21 18.73
C PRO A 128 22.28 7.19 17.95
N GLY A 129 21.85 6.02 17.56
CA GLY A 129 20.57 5.82 16.88
C GLY A 129 20.59 4.62 15.95
N THR A 130 19.41 4.21 15.57
CA THR A 130 19.19 3.07 14.68
C THR A 130 18.28 3.52 13.54
N VAL A 131 18.64 3.19 12.30
CA VAL A 131 17.74 3.27 11.14
C VAL A 131 17.35 1.87 10.72
N VAL A 132 16.06 1.67 10.48
CA VAL A 132 15.48 0.39 10.10
C VAL A 132 14.64 0.58 8.85
N VAL A 133 14.89 -0.20 7.81
CA VAL A 133 13.95 -0.36 6.70
C VAL A 133 13.05 -1.56 6.99
N VAL A 134 11.75 -1.36 6.97
CA VAL A 134 10.76 -2.43 7.05
C VAL A 134 10.17 -2.60 5.66
N GLY A 135 10.51 -3.71 5.02
CA GLY A 135 9.93 -4.12 3.74
C GLY A 135 8.55 -4.73 3.97
N CYS A 136 7.54 -4.07 3.46
CA CYS A 136 6.13 -4.37 3.70
C CYS A 136 5.47 -4.84 2.40
N PRO A 137 5.24 -6.14 2.20
CA PRO A 137 4.53 -6.68 1.05
C PRO A 137 3.02 -6.42 1.15
N GLY A 138 2.30 -6.51 0.03
CA GLY A 138 0.86 -6.62 0.00
C GLY A 138 0.10 -5.40 0.48
N GLU A 139 0.54 -4.19 0.14
CA GLU A 139 -0.19 -2.96 0.46
C GLU A 139 -1.51 -2.89 -0.31
N GLU A 140 -1.53 -3.26 -1.59
CA GLU A 140 -2.69 -3.18 -2.49
C GLU A 140 -3.88 -4.04 -2.05
N ILE A 141 -3.64 -4.97 -1.15
CA ILE A 141 -4.68 -5.77 -0.50
C ILE A 141 -4.92 -5.37 0.96
N LEU A 142 -4.30 -4.27 1.40
CA LEU A 142 -4.36 -3.73 2.77
C LEU A 142 -4.04 -4.81 3.83
N TYR A 143 -2.90 -5.53 3.68
CA TYR A 143 -2.62 -6.68 4.53
C TYR A 143 -1.25 -6.62 5.23
N GLY A 144 -0.18 -6.34 4.49
CA GLY A 144 1.17 -6.61 4.95
C GLY A 144 1.57 -5.89 6.23
N LYS A 145 1.36 -4.57 6.31
CA LYS A 145 1.73 -3.79 7.49
C LYS A 145 0.87 -4.15 8.70
N ILE A 146 -0.40 -4.50 8.48
CA ILE A 146 -1.32 -4.90 9.55
C ILE A 146 -0.85 -6.21 10.18
N ALA A 147 -0.53 -7.20 9.37
CA ALA A 147 -0.04 -8.49 9.84
C ALA A 147 1.36 -8.37 10.49
N LEU A 148 2.30 -7.63 9.85
CA LEU A 148 3.62 -7.35 10.45
C LEU A 148 3.50 -6.67 11.81
N LEU A 149 2.57 -5.71 11.96
CA LEU A 149 2.33 -5.05 13.23
C LEU A 149 1.82 -6.03 14.29
N GLY A 150 0.89 -6.91 13.93
CA GLY A 150 0.35 -7.94 14.81
C GLY A 150 1.38 -8.97 15.26
N GLU A 151 2.35 -9.28 14.43
CA GLU A 151 3.41 -10.27 14.68
C GLU A 151 4.73 -9.67 15.21
N GLY A 152 4.76 -8.34 15.49
CA GLY A 152 5.91 -7.68 16.09
C GLY A 152 6.98 -7.20 15.10
N GLY A 153 6.69 -7.18 13.78
CA GLY A 153 7.63 -6.72 12.76
C GLY A 153 8.10 -5.26 12.91
N PHE A 154 7.30 -4.44 13.60
CA PHE A 154 7.62 -3.05 13.93
C PHE A 154 8.14 -2.86 15.37
N ASP A 155 8.35 -3.93 16.12
CA ASP A 155 8.77 -3.82 17.51
C ASP A 155 10.07 -3.07 17.69
N GLY A 156 10.10 -2.21 18.71
CA GLY A 156 11.27 -1.43 19.07
C GLY A 156 11.51 -0.20 18.20
N LEU A 157 10.62 0.17 17.28
CA LEU A 157 10.69 1.44 16.55
C LEU A 157 10.02 2.57 17.36
N ASP A 158 10.60 3.77 17.28
CA ASP A 158 10.12 4.94 18.00
C ASP A 158 9.28 5.89 17.12
N VAL A 159 9.51 5.83 15.80
CA VAL A 159 8.82 6.64 14.79
C VAL A 159 8.90 5.94 13.44
N LEU A 160 7.88 6.14 12.60
CA LEU A 160 7.82 5.65 11.23
C LEU A 160 7.78 6.82 10.24
N LEU A 161 8.47 6.68 9.12
CA LEU A 161 8.47 7.63 8.01
C LEU A 161 8.15 6.90 6.70
N THR A 162 7.32 7.51 5.87
CA THR A 162 6.99 6.99 4.54
C THR A 162 6.61 8.12 3.58
N CYS A 163 6.43 7.78 2.31
CA CYS A 163 5.83 8.66 1.31
C CYS A 163 4.92 7.85 0.37
N HIS A 164 4.04 8.55 -0.33
CA HIS A 164 3.15 7.93 -1.30
C HIS A 164 2.93 8.86 -2.51
N VAL A 165 2.59 8.27 -3.65
CA VAL A 165 2.18 9.03 -4.84
C VAL A 165 0.81 9.67 -4.62
N ASP A 166 0.64 10.89 -5.15
CA ASP A 166 -0.62 11.63 -5.11
C ASP A 166 -0.64 12.65 -6.29
N TYR A 167 -1.58 13.56 -6.26
CA TYR A 167 -1.71 14.68 -7.21
C TYR A 167 -1.11 15.98 -6.68
N GLN A 168 -0.46 15.97 -5.53
CA GLN A 168 0.14 17.13 -4.88
C GLN A 168 1.47 16.75 -4.19
N ASN A 169 2.41 17.69 -4.22
CA ASN A 169 3.61 17.61 -3.39
C ASN A 169 3.27 18.11 -1.98
N ALA A 170 3.19 17.21 -1.00
CA ALA A 170 2.66 17.59 0.31
C ALA A 170 3.34 16.89 1.48
N ALA A 171 3.36 17.57 2.64
CA ALA A 171 3.40 16.90 3.92
C ALA A 171 1.96 16.59 4.36
N VAL A 172 1.74 15.40 4.94
CA VAL A 172 0.40 14.92 5.24
C VAL A 172 0.17 14.78 6.74
N SER A 173 -0.80 15.56 7.24
CA SER A 173 -1.38 15.44 8.59
C SER A 173 -2.92 15.41 8.48
N GLN A 174 -3.42 14.63 7.54
CA GLN A 174 -4.83 14.46 7.22
C GLN A 174 -5.22 12.99 7.38
N PRO A 175 -6.28 12.65 8.15
CA PRO A 175 -6.71 11.27 8.30
C PRO A 175 -7.26 10.70 7.00
N THR A 176 -7.16 9.38 6.86
CA THR A 176 -7.77 8.60 5.76
C THR A 176 -8.97 7.79 6.27
N LEU A 177 -9.59 7.00 5.38
CA LEU A 177 -10.68 6.10 5.77
C LEU A 177 -10.13 4.82 6.41
N SER A 178 -10.87 4.28 7.35
CA SER A 178 -10.72 2.90 7.83
C SER A 178 -11.25 1.93 6.79
N SER A 179 -10.68 0.72 6.72
CA SER A 179 -11.12 -0.29 5.76
C SER A 179 -11.19 -1.68 6.37
N PHE A 180 -12.10 -2.51 5.87
CA PHE A 180 -12.18 -3.94 6.11
C PHE A 180 -12.39 -4.65 4.79
N ASN A 181 -11.65 -5.75 4.56
CA ASN A 181 -11.76 -6.47 3.31
C ASN A 181 -11.58 -7.98 3.46
N GLY A 182 -12.17 -8.74 2.53
CA GLY A 182 -12.11 -10.19 2.50
C GLY A 182 -12.85 -10.79 1.32
N GLU A 183 -12.51 -12.02 1.03
CA GLU A 183 -13.07 -12.82 -0.06
C GLU A 183 -14.10 -13.83 0.47
N PHE A 184 -15.10 -14.11 -0.37
CA PHE A 184 -16.11 -15.13 -0.15
C PHE A 184 -16.08 -16.10 -1.32
N CYS A 185 -15.71 -17.35 -1.04
CA CYS A 185 -15.68 -18.41 -2.04
C CYS A 185 -16.92 -19.28 -1.92
N PHE A 186 -17.70 -19.33 -3.00
CA PHE A 186 -18.92 -20.12 -3.09
C PHE A 186 -18.61 -21.47 -3.73
N GLY A 187 -19.15 -22.55 -3.15
CA GLY A 187 -19.00 -23.92 -3.62
C GLY A 187 -20.34 -24.48 -4.06
N GLY A 188 -20.38 -24.99 -5.28
CA GLY A 188 -21.56 -25.57 -5.89
C GLY A 188 -21.32 -26.96 -6.51
N ILE A 189 -22.12 -27.34 -7.47
CA ILE A 189 -21.98 -28.59 -8.21
C ILE A 189 -22.00 -28.32 -9.71
N SER A 190 -20.86 -28.60 -10.37
CA SER A 190 -20.75 -28.42 -11.81
C SER A 190 -21.59 -29.41 -12.57
N SER A 191 -22.26 -28.96 -13.65
CA SER A 191 -23.04 -29.77 -14.54
C SER A 191 -23.30 -29.02 -15.84
N HIS A 192 -23.80 -29.74 -16.85
CA HIS A 192 -24.39 -29.09 -18.01
C HIS A 192 -25.62 -28.27 -17.57
N THR A 193 -25.72 -27.03 -18.03
CA THR A 193 -26.87 -26.16 -17.74
C THR A 193 -28.19 -26.84 -18.09
N GLY A 194 -29.14 -26.82 -17.16
CA GLY A 194 -30.42 -27.51 -17.29
C GLY A 194 -30.45 -28.90 -16.66
N ALA A 195 -29.34 -29.41 -16.10
CA ALA A 195 -29.35 -30.65 -15.32
C ALA A 195 -30.00 -30.43 -13.95
N ALA A 196 -30.92 -31.33 -13.55
CA ALA A 196 -31.76 -31.19 -12.36
C ALA A 196 -31.02 -31.19 -10.98
N ARG A 197 -29.70 -31.34 -10.96
CA ARG A 197 -28.86 -31.41 -9.75
C ARG A 197 -27.70 -30.42 -9.72
N ALA A 198 -27.69 -29.43 -10.62
CA ALA A 198 -26.67 -28.39 -10.61
C ALA A 198 -26.95 -27.39 -9.47
N HIS A 199 -25.89 -27.00 -8.75
CA HIS A 199 -25.92 -25.92 -7.79
C HIS A 199 -24.91 -24.87 -8.25
N ASN A 200 -25.41 -23.75 -8.71
CA ASN A 200 -24.61 -22.72 -9.36
C ASN A 200 -23.96 -21.79 -8.33
N ALA A 201 -22.64 -21.90 -8.15
CA ALA A 201 -21.89 -21.01 -7.25
C ALA A 201 -22.02 -19.53 -7.63
N LEU A 202 -22.17 -19.21 -8.93
CA LEU A 202 -22.36 -17.83 -9.40
C LEU A 202 -23.69 -17.22 -8.93
N ASP A 203 -24.76 -18.02 -8.78
CA ASP A 203 -26.04 -17.52 -8.26
C ASP A 203 -25.88 -16.96 -6.83
N GLY A 204 -25.02 -17.59 -6.01
CA GLY A 204 -24.68 -17.10 -4.69
C GLY A 204 -23.99 -15.74 -4.73
N VAL A 205 -23.07 -15.56 -5.68
CA VAL A 205 -22.37 -14.28 -5.92
C VAL A 205 -23.36 -13.18 -6.35
N GLU A 206 -24.16 -13.46 -7.37
CA GLU A 206 -25.11 -12.47 -7.93
C GLU A 206 -26.14 -12.02 -6.90
N LEU A 207 -26.70 -12.95 -6.12
CA LEU A 207 -27.61 -12.64 -5.02
C LEU A 207 -26.91 -11.81 -3.95
N SER A 208 -25.67 -12.15 -3.59
CA SER A 208 -24.90 -11.43 -2.57
C SER A 208 -24.63 -9.99 -2.98
N VAL A 209 -24.19 -9.74 -4.22
CA VAL A 209 -23.97 -8.39 -4.73
C VAL A 209 -25.23 -7.55 -4.65
N GLN A 210 -26.38 -8.09 -5.09
CA GLN A 210 -27.66 -7.38 -5.07
C GLN A 210 -28.13 -7.08 -3.63
N ALA A 211 -28.02 -8.06 -2.72
CA ALA A 211 -28.46 -7.92 -1.34
C ALA A 211 -27.58 -6.92 -0.58
N VAL A 212 -26.25 -7.00 -0.73
CA VAL A 212 -25.29 -6.08 -0.08
C VAL A 212 -25.52 -4.65 -0.54
N GLU A 213 -25.72 -4.41 -1.86
CA GLU A 213 -26.03 -3.06 -2.36
C GLU A 213 -27.32 -2.49 -1.78
N ARG A 214 -28.36 -3.30 -1.62
CA ARG A 214 -29.63 -2.86 -0.99
C ARG A 214 -29.42 -2.56 0.50
N MET A 215 -28.71 -3.43 1.21
CA MET A 215 -28.37 -3.23 2.61
C MET A 215 -27.58 -1.93 2.80
N ARG A 216 -26.50 -1.74 2.03
CA ARG A 216 -25.67 -0.53 2.07
C ARG A 216 -26.49 0.73 1.84
N ALA A 217 -27.24 0.78 0.74
CA ALA A 217 -27.99 1.98 0.35
C ALA A 217 -29.01 2.42 1.42
N HIS A 218 -29.63 1.48 2.16
CA HIS A 218 -30.67 1.79 3.13
C HIS A 218 -30.18 1.91 4.58
N GLN A 219 -29.16 1.15 4.96
CA GLN A 219 -28.71 1.10 6.35
C GLN A 219 -27.39 1.84 6.60
N PHE A 220 -26.53 1.90 5.58
CA PHE A 220 -25.19 2.48 5.68
C PHE A 220 -24.86 3.41 4.48
N PRO A 221 -25.69 4.43 4.20
CA PRO A 221 -25.58 5.22 2.96
C PRO A 221 -24.27 6.04 2.84
N LYS A 222 -23.52 6.18 3.92
CA LYS A 222 -22.24 6.92 3.94
C LYS A 222 -21.03 6.01 3.84
N THR A 223 -21.20 4.70 4.03
CA THR A 223 -20.12 3.72 3.93
C THR A 223 -19.93 3.31 2.48
N SER A 224 -18.70 3.31 2.02
CA SER A 224 -18.35 2.78 0.70
C SER A 224 -18.19 1.26 0.79
N VAL A 225 -18.71 0.55 -0.20
CA VAL A 225 -18.55 -0.90 -0.35
C VAL A 225 -18.26 -1.18 -1.81
N GLU A 226 -17.03 -1.53 -2.11
CA GLU A 226 -16.58 -1.95 -3.43
C GLU A 226 -16.53 -3.47 -3.50
N HIS A 227 -16.70 -4.03 -4.70
CA HIS A 227 -16.59 -5.45 -4.91
C HIS A 227 -16.05 -5.81 -6.29
N VAL A 228 -15.50 -7.00 -6.39
CA VAL A 228 -15.11 -7.62 -7.66
C VAL A 228 -15.43 -9.11 -7.63
N VAL A 229 -15.96 -9.63 -8.75
CA VAL A 229 -16.08 -11.07 -8.99
C VAL A 229 -14.75 -11.55 -9.54
N ARG A 230 -13.99 -12.29 -8.73
CA ARG A 230 -12.66 -12.79 -9.09
C ARG A 230 -12.75 -14.04 -9.99
N ASN A 231 -13.75 -14.88 -9.72
CA ASN A 231 -14.07 -16.06 -10.50
C ASN A 231 -15.59 -16.20 -10.60
N GLY A 232 -16.10 -16.40 -11.79
CA GLY A 232 -17.54 -16.61 -12.06
C GLY A 232 -17.81 -17.74 -13.05
N GLY A 233 -16.83 -18.60 -13.30
CA GLY A 233 -16.92 -19.68 -14.29
C GLY A 233 -16.30 -19.31 -15.65
N CYS A 234 -16.37 -20.21 -16.61
CA CYS A 234 -15.66 -20.09 -17.90
C CYS A 234 -16.53 -20.20 -19.15
N MET A 235 -17.63 -20.96 -19.12
CA MET A 235 -18.49 -21.18 -20.27
C MET A 235 -19.97 -21.18 -19.87
N PRO A 236 -20.86 -20.59 -20.68
CA PRO A 236 -22.28 -20.44 -20.33
C PRO A 236 -23.08 -21.76 -20.26
N ASN A 237 -22.57 -22.83 -20.83
CA ASN A 237 -23.19 -24.15 -20.79
C ASN A 237 -22.61 -25.07 -19.70
N ILE A 238 -21.75 -24.55 -18.84
CA ILE A 238 -21.22 -25.25 -17.67
C ILE A 238 -21.64 -24.46 -16.42
N THR A 239 -22.38 -25.11 -15.52
CA THR A 239 -22.70 -24.52 -14.21
C THR A 239 -21.41 -24.38 -13.38
N PRO A 240 -21.02 -23.18 -12.95
CA PRO A 240 -19.86 -23.02 -12.10
C PRO A 240 -20.03 -23.74 -10.75
N ASP A 241 -19.07 -24.59 -10.40
CA ASP A 241 -18.99 -25.22 -9.08
C ASP A 241 -18.19 -24.35 -8.09
N ARG A 242 -17.53 -23.30 -8.57
CA ARG A 242 -16.85 -22.28 -7.77
C ARG A 242 -17.08 -20.89 -8.33
N ALA A 243 -17.26 -19.95 -7.41
CA ALA A 243 -17.25 -18.52 -7.70
C ALA A 243 -16.69 -17.76 -6.52
N THR A 244 -15.96 -16.68 -6.77
CA THR A 244 -15.31 -15.89 -5.72
C THR A 244 -15.68 -14.42 -5.84
N LEU A 245 -16.09 -13.84 -4.73
CA LEU A 245 -16.50 -12.46 -4.58
C LEU A 245 -15.63 -11.81 -3.51
N TRP A 246 -14.98 -10.69 -3.84
CA TRP A 246 -14.19 -9.91 -2.91
C TRP A 246 -14.89 -8.60 -2.60
N PHE A 247 -15.03 -8.27 -1.31
CA PHE A 247 -15.55 -6.99 -0.84
C PHE A 247 -14.49 -6.19 -0.12
N MET A 248 -14.52 -4.87 -0.34
CA MET A 248 -13.77 -3.88 0.42
C MET A 248 -14.74 -2.82 0.95
N VAL A 249 -14.73 -2.63 2.26
CA VAL A 249 -15.58 -1.67 2.98
C VAL A 249 -14.73 -0.51 3.44
N ARG A 250 -15.16 0.73 3.21
CA ARG A 250 -14.48 1.94 3.71
C ARG A 250 -15.45 2.85 4.44
N ASP A 251 -15.04 3.36 5.60
CA ASP A 251 -15.78 4.36 6.38
C ASP A 251 -14.80 5.24 7.18
N SER A 252 -15.21 6.44 7.51
CA SER A 252 -14.43 7.32 8.38
C SER A 252 -14.33 6.84 9.83
N ASN A 253 -15.15 5.87 10.22
CA ASN A 253 -15.20 5.29 11.55
C ASN A 253 -14.89 3.79 11.47
N TYR A 254 -13.82 3.35 12.14
CA TYR A 254 -13.35 1.97 12.18
C TYR A 254 -14.43 0.97 12.62
N GLU A 255 -15.15 1.26 13.70
CA GLU A 255 -16.19 0.36 14.23
C GLU A 255 -17.39 0.26 13.27
N THR A 256 -17.66 1.32 12.50
CA THR A 256 -18.69 1.29 11.45
C THR A 256 -18.23 0.41 10.28
N ALA A 257 -17.02 0.60 9.78
CA ALA A 257 -16.45 -0.23 8.70
C ALA A 257 -16.46 -1.72 9.11
N LYS A 258 -15.99 -2.03 10.31
CA LYS A 258 -15.99 -3.38 10.88
C LYS A 258 -17.38 -3.99 10.93
N ARG A 259 -18.36 -3.26 11.49
CA ARG A 259 -19.73 -3.73 11.60
C ARG A 259 -20.38 -3.98 10.23
N VAL A 260 -20.13 -3.09 9.26
CA VAL A 260 -20.65 -3.26 7.89
C VAL A 260 -20.05 -4.48 7.23
N TYR A 261 -18.75 -4.70 7.38
CA TYR A 261 -18.09 -5.90 6.87
C TYR A 261 -18.66 -7.19 7.49
N GLN A 262 -18.84 -7.22 8.82
CA GLN A 262 -19.44 -8.35 9.51
C GLN A 262 -20.87 -8.62 9.02
N TYR A 263 -21.65 -7.58 8.81
CA TYR A 263 -23.02 -7.71 8.29
C TYR A 263 -23.04 -8.20 6.84
N ILE A 264 -22.06 -7.80 6.02
CA ILE A 264 -21.86 -8.37 4.66
C ILE A 264 -21.69 -9.89 4.77
N GLY A 265 -20.85 -10.37 5.66
CA GLY A 265 -20.67 -11.81 5.87
C GLY A 265 -21.96 -12.55 6.26
N GLU A 266 -22.84 -11.94 7.07
CA GLU A 266 -24.16 -12.50 7.37
C GLU A 266 -25.05 -12.57 6.15
N VAL A 267 -25.14 -11.48 5.39
CA VAL A 267 -25.93 -11.39 4.14
C VAL A 267 -25.46 -12.40 3.11
N VAL A 268 -24.14 -12.54 2.91
CA VAL A 268 -23.54 -13.49 1.97
C VAL A 268 -23.88 -14.93 2.35
N ARG A 269 -23.78 -15.27 3.63
CA ARG A 269 -24.17 -16.63 4.10
C ARG A 269 -25.66 -16.93 3.89
N ASP A 270 -26.54 -15.95 4.03
CA ASP A 270 -27.96 -16.13 3.76
C ASP A 270 -28.24 -16.24 2.25
N CYS A 271 -27.55 -15.48 1.42
CA CYS A 271 -27.62 -15.61 -0.04
C CYS A 271 -27.14 -16.98 -0.54
N ALA A 272 -26.06 -17.51 0.04
CA ALA A 272 -25.57 -18.85 -0.27
C ALA A 272 -26.62 -19.92 0.04
N LYS A 273 -27.32 -19.83 1.19
CA LYS A 273 -28.45 -20.72 1.53
C LYS A 273 -29.60 -20.64 0.52
N ILE A 274 -29.95 -19.42 0.08
CA ILE A 274 -30.99 -19.22 -0.94
C ILE A 274 -30.60 -19.85 -2.26
N ALA A 275 -29.33 -19.70 -2.68
CA ALA A 275 -28.79 -20.29 -3.90
C ALA A 275 -28.59 -21.82 -3.79
N GLY A 276 -28.63 -22.39 -2.59
CA GLY A 276 -28.37 -23.81 -2.33
C GLY A 276 -26.91 -24.19 -2.53
N VAL A 277 -25.98 -23.28 -2.20
CA VAL A 277 -24.53 -23.46 -2.31
C VAL A 277 -23.85 -23.24 -0.97
N ASP A 278 -22.64 -23.77 -0.81
CA ASP A 278 -21.80 -23.48 0.34
C ASP A 278 -21.03 -22.17 0.15
N VAL A 279 -20.58 -21.55 1.27
CA VAL A 279 -19.69 -20.39 1.23
C VAL A 279 -18.67 -20.42 2.35
N VAL A 280 -17.43 -20.07 2.03
CA VAL A 280 -16.35 -19.89 2.99
C VAL A 280 -15.85 -18.44 2.87
N GLU A 281 -15.70 -17.80 4.02
CA GLU A 281 -15.13 -16.46 4.16
C GLU A 281 -13.62 -16.55 4.36
N GLY A 282 -12.86 -15.79 3.55
CA GLY A 282 -11.45 -15.50 3.71
C GLY A 282 -11.26 -14.04 4.10
N PHE A 283 -11.33 -13.76 5.40
CA PHE A 283 -11.04 -12.43 5.92
C PHE A 283 -9.57 -12.07 5.65
N LEU A 284 -9.31 -10.92 5.03
CA LEU A 284 -7.97 -10.42 4.79
C LEU A 284 -7.49 -9.57 5.95
N ALA A 285 -7.97 -8.35 6.05
CA ALA A 285 -7.59 -7.47 7.15
C ALA A 285 -8.57 -6.32 7.36
N GLY A 286 -8.41 -5.68 8.52
CA GLY A 286 -9.05 -4.41 8.86
C GLY A 286 -8.02 -3.40 9.34
N THR A 287 -8.06 -2.18 8.80
CA THR A 287 -7.17 -1.08 9.16
C THR A 287 -7.95 0.12 9.67
N HIS A 288 -7.40 0.78 10.68
CA HIS A 288 -7.79 2.15 11.00
C HIS A 288 -7.39 3.09 9.88
N GLY A 289 -8.10 4.20 9.72
CA GLY A 289 -7.60 5.33 8.92
C GLY A 289 -6.35 5.92 9.56
N TYR A 290 -5.50 6.55 8.76
CA TYR A 290 -4.28 7.21 9.23
C TYR A 290 -4.57 8.15 10.42
N LEU A 291 -3.85 7.98 11.50
CA LEU A 291 -3.85 8.86 12.67
C LEU A 291 -2.78 9.94 12.47
N PRO A 292 -3.16 11.16 12.13
CA PRO A 292 -2.20 12.24 11.93
C PRO A 292 -1.31 12.47 13.14
N ASN A 293 -0.06 12.90 12.89
CA ASN A 293 0.86 13.36 13.92
C ASN A 293 1.45 14.70 13.48
N ASP A 294 0.95 15.80 14.04
CA ASP A 294 1.37 17.15 13.65
C ASP A 294 2.82 17.43 14.01
N THR A 295 3.34 16.83 15.07
CA THR A 295 4.75 17.02 15.45
C THR A 295 5.69 16.51 14.36
N ILE A 296 5.43 15.32 13.81
CA ILE A 296 6.22 14.77 12.70
C ILE A 296 5.86 15.47 11.39
N GLY A 297 4.56 15.72 11.16
CA GLY A 297 4.08 16.44 9.96
C GLY A 297 4.69 17.83 9.81
N ASP A 298 4.78 18.61 10.87
CA ASP A 298 5.41 19.96 10.87
C ASP A 298 6.91 19.86 10.53
N LEU A 299 7.60 18.83 11.05
CA LEU A 299 8.99 18.58 10.75
C LEU A 299 9.20 18.17 9.28
N MET A 300 8.36 17.28 8.79
CA MET A 300 8.38 16.86 7.38
C MET A 300 8.04 18.03 6.44
N TRP A 301 7.06 18.86 6.81
CA TRP A 301 6.73 20.07 6.07
C TRP A 301 7.91 21.04 5.97
N LYS A 302 8.60 21.29 7.09
CA LYS A 302 9.84 22.09 7.09
C LYS A 302 10.87 21.51 6.11
N ASN A 303 11.15 20.22 6.19
CA ASN A 303 12.18 19.59 5.39
C ASN A 303 11.79 19.48 3.91
N LEU A 304 10.51 19.29 3.59
CA LEU A 304 10.00 19.34 2.23
C LEU A 304 10.22 20.74 1.60
N ASN A 305 9.96 21.81 2.35
CA ASN A 305 10.24 23.19 1.90
C ASN A 305 11.74 23.45 1.72
N ASP A 306 12.59 22.88 2.57
CA ASP A 306 14.05 23.01 2.46
C ASP A 306 14.62 22.25 1.22
N VAL A 307 13.95 21.21 0.77
CA VAL A 307 14.25 20.49 -0.50
C VAL A 307 13.73 21.29 -1.69
N GLY A 308 12.54 21.84 -1.58
CA GLY A 308 11.85 22.57 -2.64
C GLY A 308 11.05 21.69 -3.60
N PRO A 309 10.23 22.30 -4.46
CA PRO A 309 9.34 21.59 -5.36
C PRO A 309 10.07 20.92 -6.53
N VAL A 310 9.42 19.89 -7.09
CA VAL A 310 9.86 19.26 -8.34
C VAL A 310 9.59 20.20 -9.52
N CYS A 311 10.54 20.26 -10.45
CA CYS A 311 10.40 20.97 -11.71
C CYS A 311 10.45 20.00 -12.88
N TYR A 312 9.43 20.03 -13.72
CA TYR A 312 9.36 19.28 -14.98
C TYR A 312 9.71 20.20 -16.16
N THR A 313 10.43 19.65 -17.17
CA THR A 313 10.66 20.38 -18.42
C THR A 313 9.43 20.31 -19.33
N ASP A 314 9.37 21.17 -20.35
CA ASP A 314 8.30 21.15 -21.34
C ASP A 314 8.25 19.81 -22.11
N GLU A 315 9.41 19.21 -22.37
CA GLU A 315 9.52 17.91 -23.05
C GLU A 315 8.96 16.79 -22.18
N GLU A 316 9.25 16.77 -20.87
CA GLU A 316 8.72 15.80 -19.92
C GLU A 316 7.20 15.93 -19.80
N LEU A 317 6.67 17.16 -19.71
CA LEU A 317 5.23 17.41 -19.67
C LEU A 317 4.54 17.05 -20.99
N GLN A 318 5.23 17.20 -22.12
CA GLN A 318 4.70 16.80 -23.43
C GLN A 318 4.58 15.27 -23.53
N GLU A 319 5.60 14.51 -23.10
CA GLU A 319 5.57 13.05 -23.07
C GLU A 319 4.44 12.53 -22.18
N LEU A 320 4.31 13.09 -20.98
CA LEU A 320 3.23 12.75 -20.05
C LEU A 320 1.84 13.18 -20.56
N SER A 321 1.75 14.29 -21.30
CA SER A 321 0.49 14.72 -21.94
C SER A 321 0.08 13.76 -23.06
N GLU A 322 1.02 13.20 -23.81
CA GLU A 322 0.74 12.18 -24.81
C GLU A 322 0.17 10.92 -24.14
N LEU A 323 0.77 10.49 -23.02
CA LEU A 323 0.28 9.38 -22.20
C LEU A 323 -1.16 9.63 -21.72
N CYS A 324 -1.45 10.81 -21.17
CA CYS A 324 -2.80 11.18 -20.75
C CYS A 324 -3.82 11.10 -21.89
N LYS A 325 -3.49 11.64 -23.06
CA LYS A 325 -4.35 11.60 -24.25
C LYS A 325 -4.66 10.18 -24.70
N ASN A 326 -3.64 9.32 -24.72
CA ASN A 326 -3.79 7.93 -25.13
C ASN A 326 -4.59 7.10 -24.10
N ALA A 327 -4.54 7.46 -22.82
CA ALA A 327 -5.29 6.77 -21.77
C ALA A 327 -6.77 7.16 -21.71
N THR A 328 -7.11 8.44 -21.92
CA THR A 328 -8.45 8.98 -21.68
C THR A 328 -9.12 9.59 -22.93
N GLY A 329 -8.41 9.69 -24.05
CA GLY A 329 -8.86 10.43 -25.26
C GLY A 329 -8.75 11.95 -25.14
N SER A 330 -8.39 12.47 -23.96
CA SER A 330 -8.21 13.89 -23.68
C SER A 330 -7.31 14.07 -22.46
N GLY A 331 -6.87 15.28 -22.22
CA GLY A 331 -6.09 15.62 -21.03
C GLY A 331 -4.66 16.04 -21.37
N ASN A 332 -4.08 16.75 -20.43
CA ASN A 332 -2.68 17.18 -20.46
C ASN A 332 -2.00 16.78 -19.15
N ALA A 333 -0.69 16.60 -19.18
CA ALA A 333 0.10 16.60 -17.97
C ALA A 333 0.18 18.05 -17.46
N VAL A 334 -0.12 18.23 -16.19
CA VAL A 334 -0.01 19.53 -15.52
C VAL A 334 0.75 19.27 -14.22
N SER A 335 1.85 19.98 -14.03
CA SER A 335 2.54 19.97 -12.75
C SER A 335 2.04 21.14 -11.91
N VAL A 336 1.80 20.85 -10.63
CA VAL A 336 1.49 21.82 -9.58
C VAL A 336 2.71 21.90 -8.67
N PRO A 337 3.70 22.76 -8.97
CA PRO A 337 4.97 22.79 -8.24
C PRO A 337 4.82 23.32 -6.80
N GLU A 338 3.64 23.81 -6.44
CA GLU A 338 3.40 24.33 -5.10
C GLU A 338 3.43 23.18 -4.09
N LEU A 339 4.19 23.40 -3.02
CA LEU A 339 4.20 22.51 -1.88
C LEU A 339 2.99 22.80 -0.99
N THR A 340 2.33 21.78 -0.49
CA THR A 340 1.13 21.88 0.34
C THR A 340 1.34 21.18 1.67
N TYR A 341 0.70 21.69 2.73
CA TYR A 341 0.57 20.98 3.98
C TYR A 341 -0.89 20.56 4.17
N LEU A 342 -1.17 19.29 3.93
CA LEU A 342 -2.53 18.75 4.03
C LEU A 342 -2.89 18.54 5.50
N LYS A 343 -3.83 19.32 6.00
CA LYS A 343 -4.37 19.22 7.36
C LYS A 343 -5.89 19.32 7.34
N GLY A 344 -6.53 18.53 8.20
CA GLY A 344 -7.98 18.54 8.36
C GLY A 344 -8.73 17.89 7.20
N GLY A 345 -10.04 17.72 7.37
CA GLY A 345 -10.83 16.90 6.46
C GLY A 345 -10.50 15.42 6.62
N ILE A 346 -10.92 14.61 5.64
CA ILE A 346 -10.61 13.18 5.54
C ILE A 346 -10.30 12.89 4.08
N ASP A 347 -9.19 12.26 3.83
CA ASP A 347 -8.84 11.78 2.50
C ASP A 347 -9.64 10.50 2.19
N PRO A 348 -10.33 10.39 1.05
CA PRO A 348 -11.30 9.34 0.79
C PRO A 348 -10.69 7.98 0.39
N TYR A 349 -9.42 7.74 0.65
CA TYR A 349 -8.78 6.43 0.42
C TYR A 349 -8.31 5.77 1.74
N SER A 350 -7.80 4.57 1.65
CA SER A 350 -7.27 3.78 2.77
C SER A 350 -5.91 3.22 2.40
N GLN A 351 -5.01 3.14 3.38
CA GLN A 351 -3.71 2.48 3.29
C GLN A 351 -3.47 1.67 4.56
N ASP A 352 -2.73 0.60 4.48
CA ASP A 352 -2.50 -0.29 5.64
C ASP A 352 -1.49 0.29 6.66
N ASP A 353 -0.72 1.34 6.30
CA ASP A 353 0.07 2.14 7.24
C ASP A 353 -0.81 2.94 8.22
N GLY A 354 -2.09 3.10 7.89
CA GLY A 354 -3.10 3.63 8.80
C GLY A 354 -3.08 2.89 10.13
N GLU A 355 -3.07 1.55 10.13
CA GLU A 355 -3.01 0.76 11.36
C GLU A 355 -1.73 1.04 12.16
N ALA A 356 -0.58 1.09 11.50
CA ALA A 356 0.70 1.37 12.15
C ALA A 356 0.72 2.72 12.87
N SER A 357 0.06 3.75 12.30
CA SER A 357 -0.01 5.11 12.86
C SER A 357 -0.69 5.21 14.22
N TRP A 358 -1.56 4.25 14.56
CA TRP A 358 -2.21 4.16 15.87
C TRP A 358 -1.30 3.59 16.95
N HIS A 359 -0.25 2.88 16.57
CA HIS A 359 0.69 2.21 17.48
C HIS A 359 2.02 2.94 17.59
N ILE A 360 2.48 3.59 16.53
CA ILE A 360 3.78 4.28 16.45
C ILE A 360 3.57 5.63 15.74
N PRO A 361 4.13 6.76 16.23
CA PRO A 361 4.07 8.02 15.51
C PRO A 361 4.55 7.86 14.07
N LEU A 362 3.73 8.24 13.10
CA LEU A 362 4.03 8.08 11.68
C LEU A 362 3.95 9.42 10.96
N GLY A 363 4.97 9.71 10.14
CA GLY A 363 4.99 10.85 9.24
C GLY A 363 4.90 10.42 7.79
N ARG A 364 4.11 11.15 7.00
CA ARG A 364 3.87 10.87 5.59
C ARG A 364 4.13 12.09 4.71
N LEU A 365 4.76 11.86 3.56
CA LEU A 365 4.84 12.81 2.45
C LEU A 365 4.07 12.26 1.25
N ASN A 366 3.56 13.18 0.43
CA ASN A 366 3.05 12.85 -0.89
C ASN A 366 3.88 13.55 -1.95
N TRP A 367 4.05 12.88 -3.11
CA TRP A 367 4.60 13.52 -4.30
C TRP A 367 3.60 13.51 -5.44
N GLU A 368 3.65 14.57 -6.20
CA GLU A 368 2.83 14.73 -7.39
C GLU A 368 3.27 13.77 -8.50
N ILE A 369 2.31 13.05 -9.09
CA ILE A 369 2.43 12.55 -10.44
C ILE A 369 1.69 13.50 -11.39
N PRO A 370 2.37 14.17 -12.34
CA PRO A 370 1.77 15.23 -13.15
C PRO A 370 0.86 14.66 -14.27
N LEU A 371 -0.02 13.75 -13.89
CA LEU A 371 -0.98 13.09 -14.77
C LEU A 371 -2.41 13.47 -14.35
N GLN A 372 -3.21 13.89 -15.29
CA GLN A 372 -4.65 14.10 -15.07
C GLN A 372 -5.41 12.78 -15.29
N LEU A 373 -5.00 11.73 -14.61
CA LEU A 373 -5.61 10.41 -14.65
C LEU A 373 -5.76 9.87 -13.23
N PRO A 374 -6.78 9.05 -12.96
CA PRO A 374 -6.81 8.25 -11.75
C PRO A 374 -5.59 7.30 -11.72
N LEU A 375 -5.09 7.02 -10.52
CA LEU A 375 -4.15 5.93 -10.30
C LEU A 375 -4.80 4.57 -10.64
N HIS A 376 -4.05 3.48 -10.56
CA HIS A 376 -4.54 2.12 -10.81
C HIS A 376 -4.99 1.88 -12.25
N ASN A 377 -4.18 2.33 -13.22
CA ASN A 377 -4.39 2.02 -14.63
C ASN A 377 -3.07 1.78 -15.37
N TRP A 378 -3.15 1.27 -16.60
CA TRP A 378 -1.97 0.97 -17.43
C TRP A 378 -1.06 2.19 -17.68
N ALA A 379 -1.63 3.39 -17.72
CA ALA A 379 -0.85 4.61 -17.98
C ALA A 379 -0.05 5.03 -16.75
N THR A 380 -0.56 4.81 -15.54
CA THR A 380 0.23 5.03 -14.33
C THR A 380 1.37 4.02 -14.21
N THR A 381 1.17 2.76 -14.63
CA THR A 381 2.27 1.77 -14.75
C THR A 381 3.32 2.21 -15.77
N ALA A 382 2.90 2.73 -16.93
CA ALA A 382 3.83 3.28 -17.92
C ALA A 382 4.62 4.47 -17.35
N ALA A 383 3.93 5.42 -16.72
CA ALA A 383 4.55 6.57 -16.07
C ALA A 383 5.56 6.16 -14.97
N ALA A 384 5.26 5.14 -14.18
CA ALA A 384 6.17 4.63 -13.15
C ALA A 384 7.55 4.21 -13.70
N GLY A 385 7.63 3.77 -14.96
CA GLY A 385 8.88 3.46 -15.64
C GLY A 385 9.62 4.66 -16.22
N MET A 386 8.96 5.81 -16.38
CA MET A 386 9.56 7.00 -17.00
C MET A 386 10.52 7.71 -16.03
N VAL A 387 11.58 8.32 -16.59
CA VAL A 387 12.59 9.02 -15.75
C VAL A 387 11.99 10.25 -15.07
N SER A 388 11.12 10.97 -15.79
CA SER A 388 10.50 12.21 -15.32
C SER A 388 9.71 12.01 -14.02
N THR A 389 8.96 10.93 -13.91
CA THR A 389 8.08 10.69 -12.75
C THR A 389 8.83 10.28 -11.47
N ARG A 390 10.09 9.86 -11.57
CA ARG A 390 10.93 9.55 -10.39
C ARG A 390 11.31 10.78 -9.58
N LYS A 391 11.25 11.98 -10.19
CA LYS A 391 11.64 13.24 -9.53
C LYS A 391 10.88 13.50 -8.24
N GLY A 392 9.58 13.22 -8.23
CA GLY A 392 8.74 13.40 -7.03
C GLY A 392 9.14 12.47 -5.88
N ALA A 393 9.35 11.19 -6.18
CA ALA A 393 9.81 10.21 -5.19
C ALA A 393 11.20 10.56 -4.66
N LEU A 394 12.11 11.05 -5.53
CA LEU A 394 13.44 11.52 -5.12
C LEU A 394 13.37 12.74 -4.19
N MET A 395 12.47 13.68 -4.43
CA MET A 395 12.19 14.82 -3.53
C MET A 395 11.74 14.32 -2.14
N CYS A 396 10.79 13.39 -2.10
CA CYS A 396 10.32 12.80 -0.83
C CYS A 396 11.44 12.03 -0.11
N SER A 397 12.26 11.26 -0.85
CA SER A 397 13.42 10.53 -0.31
C SER A 397 14.38 11.48 0.41
N GLU A 398 14.72 12.63 -0.19
CA GLU A 398 15.59 13.64 0.42
C GLU A 398 14.94 14.25 1.67
N ALA A 399 13.63 14.55 1.62
CA ALA A 399 12.92 15.12 2.75
C ALA A 399 12.77 14.11 3.92
N ILE A 400 12.58 12.83 3.63
CA ILE A 400 12.61 11.74 4.64
C ILE A 400 14.00 11.64 5.28
N PHE A 401 15.06 11.61 4.48
CA PHE A 401 16.42 11.62 5.01
C PHE A 401 16.68 12.81 5.96
N ARG A 402 16.30 14.02 5.55
CA ARG A 402 16.47 15.24 6.38
C ARG A 402 15.66 15.15 7.66
N THR A 403 14.44 14.63 7.59
CA THR A 403 13.56 14.43 8.75
C THR A 403 14.16 13.42 9.72
N ALA A 404 14.65 12.29 9.23
CA ALA A 404 15.33 11.31 10.08
C ALA A 404 16.59 11.89 10.74
N ALA A 405 17.39 12.67 10.02
CA ALA A 405 18.55 13.34 10.58
C ALA A 405 18.18 14.34 11.68
N ASP A 406 17.10 15.13 11.49
CA ASP A 406 16.59 16.05 12.53
C ASP A 406 16.11 15.30 13.77
N LEU A 407 15.46 14.15 13.61
CA LEU A 407 14.99 13.29 14.71
C LEU A 407 16.16 12.65 15.48
N LEU A 408 17.23 12.26 14.79
CA LEU A 408 18.46 11.75 15.43
C LEU A 408 19.17 12.84 16.26
N GLU A 409 19.20 14.08 15.77
CA GLU A 409 19.78 15.21 16.51
C GLU A 409 18.90 15.71 17.65
N ASN A 410 17.57 15.52 17.53
CA ASN A 410 16.58 16.06 18.46
C ASN A 410 15.56 14.98 18.89
N PRO A 411 15.99 13.95 19.63
CA PRO A 411 15.12 12.84 20.02
C PRO A 411 13.90 13.26 20.86
N GLN A 412 13.93 14.41 21.51
CA GLN A 412 12.78 14.99 22.23
C GLN A 412 11.57 15.26 21.30
N LEU A 413 11.77 15.38 19.99
CA LEU A 413 10.67 15.51 19.04
C LEU A 413 9.87 14.19 18.93
N ILE A 414 10.53 13.04 19.08
CA ILE A 414 9.88 11.73 19.07
C ILE A 414 9.06 11.55 20.34
N GLU A 415 9.60 11.95 21.51
CA GLU A 415 8.84 11.94 22.77
C GLU A 415 7.57 12.81 22.67
N LYS A 416 7.70 13.99 22.05
CA LYS A 416 6.56 14.86 21.79
C LYS A 416 5.53 14.22 20.83
N ALA A 417 6.01 13.59 19.76
CA ALA A 417 5.15 12.90 18.79
C ALA A 417 4.40 11.72 19.42
N GLU A 418 5.05 10.96 20.28
CA GLU A 418 4.43 9.88 21.04
C GLU A 418 3.37 10.40 22.01
N ALA A 419 3.69 11.48 22.74
CA ALA A 419 2.70 12.12 23.64
C ALA A 419 1.48 12.64 22.86
N GLU A 420 1.68 13.17 21.65
CA GLU A 420 0.60 13.59 20.78
C GLU A 420 -0.26 12.39 20.31
N ARG A 421 0.39 11.30 19.86
CA ARG A 421 -0.31 10.06 19.46
C ARG A 421 -1.19 9.53 20.60
N VAL A 422 -0.63 9.42 21.79
CA VAL A 422 -1.35 8.96 22.99
C VAL A 422 -2.53 9.90 23.32
N ALA A 423 -2.35 11.21 23.17
CA ALA A 423 -3.44 12.17 23.39
C ALA A 423 -4.56 12.02 22.34
N ARG A 424 -4.21 11.75 21.07
CA ARG A 424 -5.19 11.59 19.98
C ARG A 424 -6.01 10.31 20.08
N ILE A 425 -5.45 9.24 20.62
CA ILE A 425 -6.22 8.02 20.93
C ILE A 425 -7.04 8.15 22.23
N ASP A 426 -6.97 9.31 22.89
CA ASP A 426 -7.71 9.64 24.12
C ASP A 426 -7.57 8.57 25.22
N GLY A 427 -6.37 8.01 25.38
CA GLY A 427 -6.07 6.94 26.35
C GLY A 427 -6.80 5.62 26.08
N ASN A 428 -7.55 5.50 24.98
CA ASN A 428 -8.19 4.26 24.57
C ASN A 428 -7.13 3.22 24.25
N LYS A 429 -7.38 1.96 24.60
CA LYS A 429 -6.57 0.86 24.10
C LYS A 429 -6.91 0.70 22.61
N VAL A 430 -5.92 0.85 21.76
CA VAL A 430 -6.04 0.46 20.36
C VAL A 430 -6.31 -1.05 20.31
N ALA A 431 -7.29 -1.46 19.52
CA ALA A 431 -7.58 -2.87 19.33
C ALA A 431 -6.34 -3.55 18.71
N PRO A 432 -6.07 -4.83 18.99
CA PRO A 432 -5.07 -5.57 18.26
C PRO A 432 -5.35 -5.52 16.75
N PRO A 433 -4.30 -5.50 15.89
CA PRO A 433 -4.48 -5.53 14.46
C PRO A 433 -5.36 -6.70 14.01
N ALA A 434 -6.30 -6.42 13.10
CA ALA A 434 -7.25 -7.41 12.62
C ALA A 434 -6.80 -7.92 11.24
N TYR A 435 -6.35 -9.17 11.17
CA TYR A 435 -5.93 -9.82 9.92
C TYR A 435 -6.31 -11.30 9.90
N GLY A 436 -6.42 -11.84 8.70
CA GLY A 436 -6.77 -13.24 8.47
C GLY A 436 -5.57 -14.16 8.67
N SER A 437 -5.81 -15.45 8.45
CA SER A 437 -4.79 -16.50 8.65
C SER A 437 -3.55 -16.25 7.81
N PHE A 438 -2.49 -15.83 8.47
CA PHE A 438 -1.18 -15.61 7.91
C PHE A 438 -0.60 -16.87 7.25
N ASP A 439 -0.72 -18.02 7.91
CA ASP A 439 -0.24 -19.31 7.41
C ASP A 439 -0.78 -19.66 6.02
N THR A 440 -2.03 -19.33 5.74
CA THR A 440 -2.64 -19.60 4.43
C THR A 440 -2.10 -18.66 3.37
N MET A 441 -2.03 -17.37 3.66
CA MET A 441 -1.61 -16.36 2.69
C MET A 441 -0.11 -16.43 2.40
N ALA A 442 0.72 -16.63 3.42
CA ALA A 442 2.17 -16.69 3.29
C ALA A 442 2.65 -17.98 2.59
N LYS A 443 1.94 -19.11 2.78
CA LYS A 443 2.34 -20.40 2.18
C LYS A 443 1.78 -20.65 0.79
N HIS A 444 0.67 -19.99 0.44
CA HIS A 444 -0.07 -20.22 -0.79
C HIS A 444 -0.54 -18.92 -1.45
N PRO A 445 0.34 -17.95 -1.69
CA PRO A 445 -0.06 -16.67 -2.28
C PRO A 445 -0.66 -16.82 -3.69
N GLU A 446 -0.19 -17.79 -4.48
CA GLU A 446 -0.71 -18.12 -5.80
C GLU A 446 -2.17 -18.60 -5.75
N ILE A 447 -2.52 -19.37 -4.73
CA ILE A 447 -3.87 -19.88 -4.51
C ILE A 447 -4.81 -18.75 -4.10
N PHE A 448 -4.33 -17.84 -3.27
CA PHE A 448 -5.06 -16.66 -2.84
C PHE A 448 -5.55 -15.82 -4.04
N TRP A 449 -4.67 -15.62 -5.05
CA TRP A 449 -5.03 -14.87 -6.25
C TRP A 449 -6.03 -15.57 -7.16
N ASP A 450 -6.08 -16.88 -7.16
CA ASP A 450 -6.99 -17.68 -7.97
C ASP A 450 -8.32 -17.96 -7.25
N GLY A 451 -8.45 -17.59 -5.99
CA GLY A 451 -9.59 -17.95 -5.14
C GLY A 451 -9.60 -19.44 -4.76
N THR A 452 -8.57 -20.19 -5.12
CA THR A 452 -8.46 -21.64 -4.85
C THR A 452 -7.86 -21.93 -3.47
N TRP A 453 -7.35 -20.93 -2.77
CA TRP A 453 -6.81 -21.07 -1.42
C TRP A 453 -7.82 -21.61 -0.40
N LEU A 454 -9.11 -21.60 -0.75
CA LEU A 454 -10.18 -22.25 -0.01
C LEU A 454 -10.42 -23.72 -0.42
N GLU A 455 -9.64 -24.26 -1.35
CA GLU A 455 -9.74 -25.68 -1.73
C GLU A 455 -9.59 -26.61 -0.54
N GLY A 456 -10.50 -27.56 -0.41
CA GLY A 456 -10.57 -28.46 0.74
C GLY A 456 -11.23 -27.89 1.99
N LYS A 457 -11.64 -26.60 1.98
CA LYS A 457 -12.44 -25.99 3.05
C LYS A 457 -13.95 -25.95 2.69
N LEU A 458 -14.30 -26.24 1.44
CA LEU A 458 -15.66 -26.38 0.94
C LEU A 458 -16.08 -27.84 0.86
#